data_921066929d911b64307f03b3b3741039
#
_entry.id   921066929d911b64307f03b3b3741039
#
_cell.length_a   1.000
_cell.length_b   1.000
_cell.length_c   1.000
_cell.angle_alpha   90.00
_cell.angle_beta   90.00
_cell.angle_gamma   90.00
#
_symmetry.space_group_name_H-M   'P 1'
#
loop_
_entity.id
_entity.type
_entity.pdbx_description
1 polymer ?
#
loop_
_entity_poly.entity_id
_entity_poly.type
_entity_poly.pdbx_seq_one_letter_code
_entity_poly.pdbx_strand_id
1 'polypeptide(L)'
;VGTAAVGGTAEGLDAGSADIEHLLRPSVTLVSEGGSASVPTRVGTFEGHVFTSLVDGFEHLALVLGDVAGDEVVTRVHSECLTGDVFGSRRCDCGAQLEMSLERIADEGRGVVIYLRGHEGRGIGLAEKLRAYRLQDEGLDTIEANLKLGHAADERHYGVAAQVLSHLGVLSVVLMTNNPAKVEGLSELGVRVAGRLPLWSEPTAENERYLLTKR
;
A
#
# COMPACT_ATOMS: atom_id res chain seq x y z
N VAL A 1 64.26 -11.24 -27.92
CA VAL A 1 63.64 -10.80 -26.68
C VAL A 1 62.90 -9.52 -27.03
N GLY A 2 61.61 -9.64 -27.34
CA GLY A 2 60.72 -8.51 -27.70
C GLY A 2 59.60 -8.40 -26.70
N THR A 3 59.54 -7.29 -26.01
CA THR A 3 58.42 -6.90 -25.13
C THR A 3 57.40 -6.10 -25.95
N ALA A 4 56.22 -6.66 -26.13
CA ALA A 4 55.08 -5.93 -26.69
C ALA A 4 54.30 -5.27 -25.57
N ALA A 5 54.17 -3.95 -25.62
CA ALA A 5 53.28 -3.15 -24.73
C ALA A 5 51.89 -3.21 -25.32
N VAL A 6 50.93 -3.64 -24.50
CA VAL A 6 49.49 -3.57 -24.80
C VAL A 6 48.96 -2.30 -24.13
N GLY A 7 48.72 -1.27 -24.91
CA GLY A 7 47.97 -0.10 -24.50
C GLY A 7 46.47 -0.37 -24.68
N GLY A 8 45.76 -0.59 -23.60
CA GLY A 8 44.29 -0.61 -23.56
C GLY A 8 43.77 0.73 -23.08
N THR A 9 43.17 1.49 -23.98
CA THR A 9 42.39 2.69 -23.65
C THR A 9 41.10 2.27 -22.94
N ALA A 10 40.91 2.76 -21.70
CA ALA A 10 39.67 2.63 -21.00
C ALA A 10 38.65 3.56 -21.68
N GLU A 11 37.76 3.01 -22.50
CA GLU A 11 36.55 3.68 -22.93
C GLU A 11 35.61 3.73 -21.72
N GLY A 12 35.35 4.95 -21.24
CA GLY A 12 34.39 5.20 -20.19
C GLY A 12 32.99 4.85 -20.69
N LEU A 13 32.35 3.88 -20.05
CA LEU A 13 30.92 3.61 -20.19
C LEU A 13 30.18 4.76 -19.51
N ASP A 14 29.73 5.70 -20.32
CA ASP A 14 28.73 6.70 -19.90
C ASP A 14 27.36 6.01 -19.85
N ALA A 15 27.11 5.31 -18.73
CA ALA A 15 25.78 4.77 -18.44
C ALA A 15 24.87 5.94 -18.12
N GLY A 16 24.00 6.31 -19.05
CA GLY A 16 23.00 7.36 -18.87
C GLY A 16 22.12 7.09 -17.64
N SER A 17 21.64 8.13 -17.01
CA SER A 17 20.84 8.08 -15.76
C SER A 17 19.63 7.14 -15.84
N ALA A 18 19.09 6.86 -17.02
CA ALA A 18 17.98 5.93 -17.26
C ALA A 18 18.37 4.46 -17.00
N ASP A 19 19.63 4.06 -17.19
CA ASP A 19 20.09 2.69 -16.96
C ASP A 19 20.29 2.41 -15.46
N ILE A 20 20.55 3.42 -14.64
CA ILE A 20 20.73 3.30 -13.19
C ILE A 20 19.38 3.09 -12.50
N GLU A 21 18.31 3.77 -12.95
CA GLU A 21 16.96 3.58 -12.42
C GLU A 21 16.42 2.15 -12.66
N HIS A 22 16.82 1.50 -13.75
CA HIS A 22 16.42 0.11 -14.03
C HIS A 22 17.15 -0.89 -13.11
N LEU A 23 18.37 -0.59 -12.65
CA LEU A 23 19.14 -1.40 -11.72
C LEU A 23 18.67 -1.29 -10.27
N LEU A 24 17.91 -0.22 -9.93
CA LEU A 24 17.35 0.00 -8.58
C LEU A 24 15.97 -0.63 -8.37
N ARG A 25 15.38 -1.26 -9.42
CA ARG A 25 14.15 -2.05 -9.22
C ARG A 25 14.49 -3.30 -8.40
N PRO A 26 13.69 -3.64 -7.38
CA PRO A 26 13.93 -4.85 -6.60
C PRO A 26 13.99 -6.05 -7.56
N SER A 27 15.15 -6.70 -7.62
CA SER A 27 15.40 -7.87 -8.48
C SER A 27 14.62 -9.12 -8.04
N VAL A 28 13.87 -9.02 -6.94
CA VAL A 28 13.10 -10.12 -6.35
C VAL A 28 11.62 -9.92 -6.68
N THR A 29 11.05 -10.88 -7.40
CA THR A 29 9.60 -10.93 -7.63
C THR A 29 8.90 -11.36 -6.34
N LEU A 30 8.02 -10.52 -5.81
CA LEU A 30 7.25 -10.79 -4.58
C LEU A 30 5.82 -11.22 -4.85
N VAL A 31 5.31 -11.02 -6.08
CA VAL A 31 3.92 -11.31 -6.42
C VAL A 31 3.82 -12.09 -7.73
N SER A 32 2.80 -12.93 -7.82
CA SER A 32 2.31 -13.53 -9.07
C SER A 32 0.87 -13.11 -9.29
N GLU A 33 0.53 -12.73 -10.52
CA GLU A 33 -0.86 -12.49 -10.89
C GLU A 33 -1.61 -13.81 -10.96
N GLY A 34 -2.78 -13.88 -10.32
CA GLY A 34 -3.66 -15.05 -10.29
C GLY A 34 -4.74 -14.97 -11.35
N GLY A 35 -5.68 -14.07 -11.19
CA GLY A 35 -6.81 -13.94 -12.12
C GLY A 35 -7.40 -12.54 -12.06
N SER A 36 -8.16 -12.20 -13.11
CA SER A 36 -8.91 -10.94 -13.18
C SER A 36 -10.34 -11.14 -13.60
N ALA A 37 -11.22 -10.27 -13.14
CA ALA A 37 -12.63 -10.25 -13.51
C ALA A 37 -13.25 -8.88 -13.25
N SER A 38 -14.36 -8.62 -13.94
CA SER A 38 -15.20 -7.45 -13.67
C SER A 38 -15.87 -7.57 -12.29
N VAL A 39 -15.76 -6.53 -11.49
CA VAL A 39 -16.32 -6.41 -10.13
C VAL A 39 -17.27 -5.21 -10.08
N PRO A 40 -18.58 -5.40 -10.29
CA PRO A 40 -19.57 -4.35 -10.08
C PRO A 40 -19.64 -3.97 -8.60
N THR A 41 -19.55 -2.68 -8.32
CA THR A 41 -19.67 -2.11 -6.97
C THR A 41 -20.80 -1.07 -6.92
N ARG A 42 -21.07 -0.51 -5.75
CA ARG A 42 -22.07 0.56 -5.60
C ARG A 42 -21.72 1.85 -6.34
N VAL A 43 -20.41 2.09 -6.59
CA VAL A 43 -19.90 3.34 -7.17
C VAL A 43 -19.40 3.19 -8.60
N GLY A 44 -19.37 1.98 -9.13
CA GLY A 44 -18.92 1.71 -10.50
C GLY A 44 -18.46 0.27 -10.67
N THR A 45 -18.14 -0.08 -11.90
CA THR A 45 -17.59 -1.40 -12.22
C THR A 45 -16.08 -1.30 -12.37
N PHE A 46 -15.37 -1.98 -11.49
CA PHE A 46 -13.92 -2.06 -11.49
C PHE A 46 -13.46 -3.37 -12.14
N GLU A 47 -12.24 -3.41 -12.63
CA GLU A 47 -11.56 -4.65 -12.94
C GLU A 47 -10.78 -5.09 -11.71
N GLY A 48 -11.11 -6.27 -11.17
CA GLY A 48 -10.44 -6.88 -10.03
C GLY A 48 -9.31 -7.78 -10.51
N HIS A 49 -8.09 -7.54 -10.03
CA HIS A 49 -6.92 -8.38 -10.26
C HIS A 49 -6.45 -8.97 -8.94
N VAL A 50 -6.24 -10.28 -8.90
CA VAL A 50 -5.69 -10.96 -7.71
C VAL A 50 -4.20 -11.14 -7.88
N PHE A 51 -3.45 -10.80 -6.85
CA PHE A 51 -2.00 -11.01 -6.76
C PHE A 51 -1.68 -11.85 -5.54
N THR A 52 -0.99 -12.97 -5.75
CA THR A 52 -0.52 -13.82 -4.65
C THR A 52 0.88 -13.40 -4.24
N SER A 53 1.08 -13.10 -2.97
CA SER A 53 2.40 -12.87 -2.39
C SER A 53 3.19 -14.17 -2.34
N LEU A 54 4.39 -14.14 -2.88
CA LEU A 54 5.33 -15.28 -2.87
C LEU A 54 6.09 -15.41 -1.54
N VAL A 55 5.93 -14.43 -0.64
CA VAL A 55 6.59 -14.40 0.68
C VAL A 55 5.77 -15.14 1.72
N ASP A 56 4.48 -14.88 1.76
CA ASP A 56 3.57 -15.37 2.82
C ASP A 56 2.32 -16.08 2.29
N GLY A 57 2.13 -16.12 0.95
CA GLY A 57 1.00 -16.80 0.31
C GLY A 57 -0.33 -16.05 0.40
N PHE A 58 -0.38 -14.85 0.94
CA PHE A 58 -1.61 -14.06 0.93
C PHE A 58 -2.00 -13.64 -0.48
N GLU A 59 -3.30 -13.69 -0.75
CA GLU A 59 -3.90 -13.13 -1.95
C GLU A 59 -4.36 -11.71 -1.68
N HIS A 60 -3.89 -10.77 -2.50
CA HIS A 60 -4.24 -9.34 -2.45
C HIS A 60 -5.10 -8.99 -3.64
N LEU A 61 -5.96 -7.99 -3.50
CA LEU A 61 -6.87 -7.54 -4.56
C LEU A 61 -6.50 -6.13 -5.01
N ALA A 62 -6.31 -5.93 -6.31
CA ALA A 62 -6.31 -4.61 -6.92
C ALA A 62 -7.64 -4.39 -7.64
N LEU A 63 -8.37 -3.33 -7.28
CA LEU A 63 -9.54 -2.85 -7.99
C LEU A 63 -9.11 -1.69 -8.88
N VAL A 64 -9.18 -1.86 -10.18
CA VAL A 64 -8.70 -0.93 -11.20
C VAL A 64 -9.89 -0.32 -11.94
N LEU A 65 -9.88 0.99 -12.12
CA LEU A 65 -10.82 1.71 -12.94
C LEU A 65 -10.07 2.52 -14.01
N GLY A 66 -10.48 2.38 -15.26
CA GLY A 66 -9.86 3.07 -16.40
C GLY A 66 -8.45 2.57 -16.73
N ASP A 67 -7.76 3.27 -17.62
CA ASP A 67 -6.37 2.97 -17.97
C ASP A 67 -5.43 3.60 -16.93
N VAL A 68 -4.77 2.76 -16.13
CA VAL A 68 -3.89 3.19 -15.03
C VAL A 68 -2.41 3.18 -15.40
N ALA A 69 -2.05 2.81 -16.65
CA ALA A 69 -0.68 2.96 -17.11
C ALA A 69 -0.28 4.43 -17.16
N GLY A 70 0.91 4.78 -16.59
CA GLY A 70 1.47 6.14 -16.63
C GLY A 70 1.46 6.86 -15.28
N ASP A 71 1.42 8.19 -15.35
CA ASP A 71 1.68 9.09 -14.23
C ASP A 71 0.42 9.53 -13.46
N GLU A 72 0.66 9.96 -12.21
CA GLU A 72 -0.30 10.63 -11.33
C GLU A 72 -1.61 9.86 -11.12
N VAL A 73 -1.51 8.54 -11.04
CA VAL A 73 -2.67 7.67 -10.83
C VAL A 73 -3.20 7.81 -9.41
N VAL A 74 -4.49 8.16 -9.28
CA VAL A 74 -5.16 8.19 -7.97
C VAL A 74 -5.16 6.79 -7.38
N THR A 75 -4.46 6.65 -6.25
CA THR A 75 -4.14 5.33 -5.68
C THR A 75 -4.49 5.25 -4.20
N ARG A 76 -5.14 4.19 -3.80
CA ARG A 76 -5.29 3.79 -2.41
C ARG A 76 -4.58 2.46 -2.15
N VAL A 77 -3.59 2.47 -1.28
CA VAL A 77 -3.05 1.24 -0.67
C VAL A 77 -3.78 1.04 0.66
N HIS A 78 -4.78 0.15 0.65
CA HIS A 78 -5.63 -0.12 1.80
C HIS A 78 -5.11 -1.34 2.56
N SER A 79 -4.83 -1.16 3.85
CA SER A 79 -4.47 -2.27 4.75
C SER A 79 -5.74 -2.88 5.32
N GLU A 80 -5.90 -4.20 5.17
CA GLU A 80 -7.03 -4.97 5.68
C GLU A 80 -7.43 -4.58 7.11
N CYS A 81 -8.72 -4.40 7.31
CA CYS A 81 -9.33 -4.20 8.62
C CYS A 81 -10.70 -4.86 8.64
N LEU A 82 -10.75 -6.16 8.91
CA LEU A 82 -11.98 -6.96 8.84
C LEU A 82 -13.14 -6.32 9.61
N THR A 83 -12.88 -5.85 10.82
CA THR A 83 -13.93 -5.25 11.65
C THR A 83 -14.48 -3.94 11.09
N GLY A 84 -13.61 -3.10 10.50
CA GLY A 84 -14.01 -1.82 9.91
C GLY A 84 -14.60 -1.99 8.51
N ASP A 85 -13.91 -2.76 7.66
CA ASP A 85 -14.24 -2.85 6.24
C ASP A 85 -15.49 -3.71 5.97
N VAL A 86 -15.67 -4.80 6.74
CA VAL A 86 -16.78 -5.76 6.53
C VAL A 86 -17.91 -5.58 7.52
N PHE A 87 -17.59 -5.39 8.82
CA PHE A 87 -18.60 -5.31 9.88
C PHE A 87 -18.97 -3.89 10.29
N GLY A 88 -18.39 -2.88 9.65
CA GLY A 88 -18.72 -1.47 9.93
C GLY A 88 -18.40 -1.04 11.35
N SER A 89 -17.33 -1.61 11.96
CA SER A 89 -16.91 -1.21 13.30
C SER A 89 -16.60 0.28 13.35
N ARG A 90 -17.18 0.97 14.34
CA ARG A 90 -16.99 2.40 14.57
C ARG A 90 -15.74 2.73 15.40
N ARG A 91 -14.94 1.72 15.79
CA ARG A 91 -13.67 1.94 16.52
C ARG A 91 -12.55 2.52 15.65
N CYS A 92 -12.71 2.48 14.34
CA CYS A 92 -11.75 3.03 13.37
C CYS A 92 -12.49 3.69 12.20
N ASP A 93 -11.74 4.29 11.30
CA ASP A 93 -12.22 4.94 10.08
C ASP A 93 -11.94 4.12 8.81
N CYS A 94 -11.53 2.84 8.93
CA CYS A 94 -11.04 2.04 7.81
C CYS A 94 -12.11 1.83 6.73
N GLY A 95 -13.30 1.36 7.10
CA GLY A 95 -14.39 1.15 6.15
C GLY A 95 -14.80 2.44 5.43
N ALA A 96 -14.94 3.55 6.16
CA ALA A 96 -15.22 4.85 5.56
C ALA A 96 -14.12 5.29 4.59
N GLN A 97 -12.85 5.09 4.93
CA GLN A 97 -11.74 5.40 4.03
C GLN A 97 -11.73 4.53 2.78
N LEU A 98 -12.10 3.26 2.89
CA LEU A 98 -12.22 2.37 1.72
C LEU A 98 -13.33 2.85 0.79
N GLU A 99 -14.51 3.16 1.33
CA GLU A 99 -15.65 3.66 0.57
C GLU A 99 -15.31 4.99 -0.14
N MET A 100 -14.80 5.98 0.60
CA MET A 100 -14.37 7.26 0.03
C MET A 100 -13.28 7.10 -1.06
N SER A 101 -12.42 6.09 -0.94
CA SER A 101 -11.39 5.83 -1.96
C SER A 101 -12.00 5.30 -3.24
N LEU A 102 -12.98 4.40 -3.15
CA LEU A 102 -13.69 3.87 -4.32
C LEU A 102 -14.51 4.98 -5.00
N GLU A 103 -15.23 5.79 -4.22
CA GLU A 103 -15.99 6.95 -4.72
C GLU A 103 -15.06 7.94 -5.44
N ARG A 104 -13.94 8.30 -4.82
CA ARG A 104 -12.98 9.24 -5.41
C ARG A 104 -12.41 8.73 -6.74
N ILE A 105 -12.10 7.44 -6.84
CA ILE A 105 -11.60 6.85 -8.08
C ILE A 105 -12.72 6.81 -9.14
N ALA A 106 -13.97 6.53 -8.74
CA ALA A 106 -15.10 6.54 -9.65
C ALA A 106 -15.36 7.95 -10.22
N ASP A 107 -15.29 8.99 -9.40
CA ASP A 107 -15.42 10.39 -9.80
C ASP A 107 -14.28 10.83 -10.75
N GLU A 108 -13.05 10.36 -10.51
CA GLU A 108 -11.89 10.63 -11.35
C GLU A 108 -11.93 9.85 -12.69
N GLY A 109 -12.68 8.74 -12.72
CA GLY A 109 -12.76 7.82 -13.86
C GLY A 109 -11.49 7.00 -14.09
N ARG A 110 -10.47 7.13 -13.23
CA ARG A 110 -9.18 6.45 -13.34
C ARG A 110 -8.52 6.31 -11.97
N GLY A 111 -8.09 5.10 -11.63
CA GLY A 111 -7.36 4.87 -10.41
C GLY A 111 -7.33 3.42 -9.95
N VAL A 112 -6.66 3.17 -8.82
CA VAL A 112 -6.51 1.83 -8.26
C VAL A 112 -6.64 1.82 -6.75
N VAL A 113 -7.40 0.84 -6.23
CA VAL A 113 -7.38 0.45 -4.82
C VAL A 113 -6.64 -0.87 -4.71
N ILE A 114 -5.53 -0.91 -3.97
CA ILE A 114 -4.83 -2.14 -3.62
C ILE A 114 -5.22 -2.52 -2.21
N TYR A 115 -5.96 -3.61 -2.05
CA TYR A 115 -6.38 -4.16 -0.76
C TYR A 115 -5.37 -5.19 -0.30
N LEU A 116 -4.56 -4.83 0.70
CA LEU A 116 -3.51 -5.69 1.26
C LEU A 116 -4.06 -6.53 2.41
N ARG A 117 -4.11 -7.84 2.22
CA ARG A 117 -4.46 -8.81 3.24
C ARG A 117 -3.25 -9.09 4.15
N GLY A 118 -3.49 -9.64 5.33
CA GLY A 118 -2.44 -9.87 6.32
C GLY A 118 -2.00 -8.61 7.08
N HIS A 119 -2.58 -7.44 6.80
CA HIS A 119 -2.26 -6.15 7.45
C HIS A 119 -3.16 -5.82 8.66
N GLU A 120 -3.99 -6.79 9.09
CA GLU A 120 -4.91 -6.61 10.21
C GLU A 120 -4.18 -6.16 11.48
N GLY A 121 -4.74 -5.14 12.18
CA GLY A 121 -4.15 -4.62 13.40
C GLY A 121 -2.75 -4.02 13.25
N ARG A 122 -2.38 -3.51 12.08
CA ARG A 122 -1.01 -3.08 11.69
C ARG A 122 -0.04 -4.25 11.55
N GLY A 123 -0.52 -5.43 11.10
CA GLY A 123 0.29 -6.61 10.87
C GLY A 123 0.25 -7.65 11.99
N ILE A 124 -0.32 -7.32 13.16
CA ILE A 124 -0.36 -8.24 14.31
C ILE A 124 -1.43 -9.33 14.22
N GLY A 125 -2.33 -9.23 13.24
CA GLY A 125 -3.42 -10.17 13.02
C GLY A 125 -4.67 -9.91 13.87
N LEU A 126 -5.77 -10.62 13.53
CA LEU A 126 -7.10 -10.35 14.09
C LEU A 126 -7.19 -10.69 15.59
N ALA A 127 -6.56 -11.78 16.02
CA ALA A 127 -6.62 -12.19 17.42
C ALA A 127 -5.95 -11.15 18.34
N GLU A 128 -4.73 -10.72 17.98
CA GLU A 128 -3.99 -9.73 18.74
C GLU A 128 -4.67 -8.36 18.69
N LYS A 129 -5.27 -8.01 17.55
CA LYS A 129 -6.07 -6.79 17.44
C LYS A 129 -7.24 -6.76 18.43
N LEU A 130 -7.96 -7.87 18.61
CA LEU A 130 -9.05 -7.92 19.60
C LEU A 130 -8.52 -7.86 21.05
N ARG A 131 -7.34 -8.41 21.31
CA ARG A 131 -6.64 -8.22 22.60
C ARG A 131 -6.24 -6.77 22.81
N ALA A 132 -5.70 -6.13 21.76
CA ALA A 132 -5.38 -4.69 21.80
C ALA A 132 -6.63 -3.82 22.06
N TYR A 133 -7.77 -4.15 21.46
CA TYR A 133 -9.03 -3.46 21.74
C TYR A 133 -9.42 -3.53 23.21
N ARG A 134 -9.24 -4.67 23.86
CA ARG A 134 -9.49 -4.82 25.30
C ARG A 134 -8.57 -3.93 26.13
N LEU A 135 -7.29 -3.87 25.78
CA LEU A 135 -6.35 -2.98 26.46
C LEU A 135 -6.68 -1.49 26.22
N GLN A 136 -7.23 -1.15 25.05
CA GLN A 136 -7.70 0.21 24.77
C GLN A 136 -8.94 0.56 25.61
N ASP A 137 -9.83 -0.40 25.86
CA ASP A 137 -10.96 -0.20 26.78
C ASP A 137 -10.50 0.03 28.24
N GLU A 138 -9.32 -0.48 28.59
CA GLU A 138 -8.63 -0.26 29.87
C GLU A 138 -7.87 1.08 29.91
N GLY A 139 -7.78 1.82 28.80
CA GLY A 139 -7.22 3.17 28.75
C GLY A 139 -5.96 3.36 27.93
N LEU A 140 -5.34 2.30 27.38
CA LEU A 140 -4.16 2.43 26.51
C LEU A 140 -4.52 3.02 25.14
N ASP A 141 -3.54 3.64 24.47
CA ASP A 141 -3.70 3.97 23.05
C ASP A 141 -3.35 2.76 22.16
N THR A 142 -3.50 2.92 20.82
CA THR A 142 -3.25 1.84 19.86
C THR A 142 -1.78 1.38 19.86
N ILE A 143 -0.84 2.30 20.03
CA ILE A 143 0.60 2.00 20.02
C ILE A 143 0.99 1.32 21.34
N GLU A 144 0.56 1.87 22.45
CA GLU A 144 0.79 1.31 23.79
C GLU A 144 0.21 -0.11 23.92
N ALA A 145 -1.00 -0.34 23.37
CA ALA A 145 -1.61 -1.66 23.39
C ALA A 145 -0.79 -2.68 22.60
N ASN A 146 -0.31 -2.33 21.40
CA ASN A 146 0.54 -3.22 20.60
C ASN A 146 1.87 -3.54 21.30
N LEU A 147 2.55 -2.51 21.83
CA LEU A 147 3.81 -2.69 22.57
C LEU A 147 3.62 -3.56 23.81
N LYS A 148 2.50 -3.39 24.54
CA LYS A 148 2.19 -4.23 25.73
C LYS A 148 1.95 -5.69 25.37
N LEU A 149 1.48 -5.97 24.15
CA LEU A 149 1.32 -7.33 23.61
C LEU A 149 2.62 -7.92 23.04
N GLY A 150 3.73 -7.15 23.03
CA GLY A 150 5.03 -7.59 22.54
C GLY A 150 5.24 -7.37 21.03
N HIS A 151 4.37 -6.60 20.38
CA HIS A 151 4.45 -6.27 18.96
C HIS A 151 5.14 -4.93 18.71
N ALA A 152 5.64 -4.72 17.49
CA ALA A 152 6.06 -3.39 17.05
C ALA A 152 4.85 -2.45 16.89
N ALA A 153 5.11 -1.15 16.85
CA ALA A 153 4.07 -0.14 16.62
C ALA A 153 3.37 -0.30 15.25
N ASP A 154 4.11 -0.78 14.25
CA ASP A 154 3.63 -1.07 12.90
C ASP A 154 4.52 -2.15 12.27
N GLU A 155 3.94 -3.30 11.90
CA GLU A 155 4.63 -4.44 11.29
C GLU A 155 4.28 -4.60 9.80
N ARG A 156 3.61 -3.61 9.19
CA ARG A 156 3.17 -3.69 7.79
C ARG A 156 4.31 -3.45 6.82
N HIS A 157 4.27 -4.19 5.69
CA HIS A 157 5.20 -4.08 4.58
C HIS A 157 4.46 -3.75 3.28
N TYR A 158 4.96 -2.78 2.52
CA TYR A 158 4.30 -2.30 1.30
C TYR A 158 4.93 -2.82 0.00
N GLY A 159 5.87 -3.77 0.08
CA GLY A 159 6.57 -4.34 -1.09
C GLY A 159 5.63 -4.93 -2.13
N VAL A 160 4.59 -5.63 -1.69
CA VAL A 160 3.54 -6.17 -2.58
C VAL A 160 2.84 -5.04 -3.33
N ALA A 161 2.44 -3.96 -2.64
CA ALA A 161 1.76 -2.84 -3.29
C ALA A 161 2.65 -2.16 -4.34
N ALA A 162 3.95 -2.00 -4.06
CA ALA A 162 4.89 -1.42 -5.01
C ALA A 162 4.99 -2.28 -6.28
N GLN A 163 5.05 -3.61 -6.15
CA GLN A 163 5.12 -4.50 -7.30
C GLN A 163 3.80 -4.58 -8.08
N VAL A 164 2.66 -4.56 -7.40
CA VAL A 164 1.34 -4.49 -8.05
C VAL A 164 1.23 -3.22 -8.89
N LEU A 165 1.63 -2.05 -8.36
CA LEU A 165 1.65 -0.80 -9.12
C LEU A 165 2.55 -0.89 -10.34
N SER A 166 3.75 -1.45 -10.18
CA SER A 166 4.68 -1.67 -11.29
C SER A 166 4.09 -2.61 -12.35
N HIS A 167 3.43 -3.70 -11.93
CA HIS A 167 2.78 -4.66 -12.83
C HIS A 167 1.66 -4.01 -13.65
N LEU A 168 0.88 -3.13 -13.02
CA LEU A 168 -0.19 -2.37 -13.66
C LEU A 168 0.31 -1.21 -14.55
N GLY A 169 1.64 -1.02 -14.67
CA GLY A 169 2.24 0.05 -15.47
C GLY A 169 2.11 1.45 -14.87
N VAL A 170 1.82 1.56 -13.57
CA VAL A 170 1.72 2.84 -12.86
C VAL A 170 3.12 3.40 -12.65
N LEU A 171 3.40 4.59 -13.21
CA LEU A 171 4.70 5.26 -13.12
C LEU A 171 4.80 6.19 -11.92
N SER A 172 3.70 6.85 -11.56
CA SER A 172 3.60 7.65 -10.34
C SER A 172 2.18 7.68 -9.80
N VAL A 173 2.06 7.94 -8.51
CA VAL A 173 0.77 7.92 -7.81
C VAL A 173 0.43 9.25 -7.15
N VAL A 174 -0.86 9.59 -7.13
CA VAL A 174 -1.45 10.53 -6.18
C VAL A 174 -2.06 9.70 -5.05
N LEU A 175 -1.35 9.60 -3.93
CA LEU A 175 -1.63 8.62 -2.88
C LEU A 175 -2.70 9.11 -1.90
N MET A 176 -3.80 8.38 -1.80
CA MET A 176 -4.84 8.61 -0.80
C MET A 176 -4.43 8.06 0.56
N THR A 177 -3.94 8.91 1.44
CA THR A 177 -3.48 8.51 2.78
C THR A 177 -3.40 9.69 3.75
N ASN A 178 -3.66 9.41 5.04
CA ASN A 178 -3.37 10.33 6.16
C ASN A 178 -2.07 9.96 6.89
N ASN A 179 -1.41 8.84 6.52
CA ASN A 179 -0.22 8.35 7.19
C ASN A 179 1.06 8.74 6.41
N PRO A 180 1.92 9.65 6.94
CA PRO A 180 3.19 10.00 6.31
C PRO A 180 4.13 8.81 6.13
N ALA A 181 4.20 7.90 7.11
CA ALA A 181 5.05 6.72 7.03
C ALA A 181 4.67 5.79 5.87
N LYS A 182 3.42 5.82 5.40
CA LYS A 182 3.02 5.07 4.19
C LYS A 182 3.60 5.70 2.93
N VAL A 183 3.69 7.02 2.86
CA VAL A 183 4.34 7.74 1.75
C VAL A 183 5.81 7.38 1.70
N GLU A 184 6.50 7.47 2.85
CA GLU A 184 7.92 7.15 3.00
C GLU A 184 8.19 5.70 2.60
N GLY A 185 7.46 4.72 3.19
CA GLY A 185 7.67 3.31 2.91
C GLY A 185 7.41 2.90 1.46
N LEU A 186 6.46 3.53 0.76
CA LEU A 186 6.26 3.30 -0.67
C LEU A 186 7.36 3.96 -1.50
N SER A 187 7.82 5.16 -1.12
CA SER A 187 8.91 5.87 -1.82
C SER A 187 10.24 5.11 -1.71
N GLU A 188 10.57 4.56 -0.54
CA GLU A 188 11.74 3.70 -0.33
C GLU A 188 11.72 2.43 -1.20
N LEU A 189 10.53 1.98 -1.57
CA LEU A 189 10.32 0.84 -2.48
C LEU A 189 10.27 1.25 -3.96
N GLY A 190 10.63 2.50 -4.29
CA GLY A 190 10.72 3.01 -5.65
C GLY A 190 9.39 3.49 -6.24
N VAL A 191 8.31 3.58 -5.47
CA VAL A 191 7.05 4.17 -5.93
C VAL A 191 7.17 5.69 -5.93
N ARG A 192 7.05 6.32 -7.09
CA ARG A 192 7.06 7.78 -7.20
C ARG A 192 5.72 8.36 -6.72
N VAL A 193 5.72 9.01 -5.56
CA VAL A 193 4.54 9.68 -5.01
C VAL A 193 4.54 11.14 -5.49
N ALA A 194 3.74 11.45 -6.51
CA ALA A 194 3.60 12.78 -7.10
C ALA A 194 2.76 13.73 -6.23
N GLY A 195 1.83 13.16 -5.44
CA GLY A 195 0.96 13.95 -4.57
C GLY A 195 0.29 13.10 -3.51
N ARG A 196 -0.32 13.77 -2.54
CA ARG A 196 -1.08 13.14 -1.46
C ARG A 196 -2.50 13.74 -1.37
N LEU A 197 -3.50 12.87 -1.29
CA LEU A 197 -4.88 13.22 -1.01
C LEU A 197 -5.25 12.69 0.38
N PRO A 198 -5.61 13.57 1.33
CA PRO A 198 -6.08 13.13 2.64
C PRO A 198 -7.49 12.53 2.53
N LEU A 199 -7.78 11.53 3.38
CA LEU A 199 -9.10 10.91 3.53
C LEU A 199 -9.59 11.17 4.96
N TRP A 200 -10.36 12.23 5.13
CA TRP A 200 -10.92 12.59 6.44
C TRP A 200 -12.35 12.08 6.54
N SER A 201 -12.58 11.11 7.41
CA SER A 201 -13.92 10.72 7.83
C SER A 201 -14.39 11.60 9.00
N GLU A 202 -15.69 11.75 9.13
CA GLU A 202 -16.25 12.44 10.30
C GLU A 202 -15.93 11.64 11.58
N PRO A 203 -15.42 12.31 12.65
CA PRO A 203 -15.19 11.66 13.92
C PRO A 203 -16.52 11.16 14.52
N THR A 204 -16.45 10.01 15.16
CA THR A 204 -17.54 9.48 15.99
C THR A 204 -17.07 9.36 17.42
N ALA A 205 -18.00 9.25 18.37
CA ALA A 205 -17.65 9.10 19.79
C ALA A 205 -16.72 7.87 20.04
N GLU A 206 -16.84 6.84 19.20
CA GLU A 206 -16.10 5.60 19.35
C GLU A 206 -14.72 5.63 18.70
N ASN A 207 -14.48 6.51 17.68
CA ASN A 207 -13.20 6.58 16.96
C ASN A 207 -12.39 7.86 17.23
N GLU A 208 -12.93 8.83 17.95
CA GLU A 208 -12.26 10.12 18.20
C GLU A 208 -10.86 9.91 18.78
N ARG A 209 -10.72 9.04 19.78
CA ARG A 209 -9.45 8.72 20.41
C ARG A 209 -8.46 8.05 19.42
N TYR A 210 -8.96 7.14 18.59
CA TYR A 210 -8.16 6.49 17.55
C TYR A 210 -7.67 7.48 16.49
N LEU A 211 -8.51 8.45 16.09
CA LEU A 211 -8.15 9.49 15.13
C LEU A 211 -7.09 10.46 15.70
N LEU A 212 -7.14 10.74 17.01
CA LEU A 212 -6.12 11.55 17.68
C LEU A 212 -4.74 10.87 17.69
N THR A 213 -4.68 9.54 17.81
CA THR A 213 -3.41 8.77 17.75
C THR A 213 -2.82 8.72 16.33
N LYS A 214 -3.60 9.09 15.29
CA LYS A 214 -3.14 9.13 13.88
C LYS A 214 -2.56 10.49 13.46
N ARG A 215 -2.69 11.52 14.27
CA ARG A 215 -2.15 12.86 14.01
C ARG A 215 -0.74 13.01 14.53
#